data_1f3a4b4cf5bfa2e16498184da8519447
#
_entry.id   1f3a4b4cf5bfa2e16498184da8519447
#
_cell.length_a   1.000
_cell.length_b   1.000
_cell.length_c   1.000
_cell.angle_alpha   90.00
_cell.angle_beta   90.00
_cell.angle_gamma   90.00
#
_symmetry.space_group_name_H-M   'P 1'
#
loop_
_entity.id
_entity.type
_entity.pdbx_description
1 polymer ?
#
loop_
_entity_poly.entity_id
_entity_poly.type
_entity_poly.pdbx_seq_one_letter_code
_entity_poly.pdbx_strand_id
1 'polypeptide(L)'
;SATVICSDKTGTLTQNKMTVKKIFYDGKLVNLSDIKEDEIKDNLEKLVYISMLCNDTKVGENKELTGDPTETALVDMGFELDFKPELFSMLPRVGEIPFDSDRKLMTTIHKIQEGKYIVYTKGGVDELLRKCNSYIINNDIKNDLEEYKKIIAKNNEEMAKDALRVLAMAYKELDHM
;
A
#
# COMPACT_ATOMS: atom_id res chain seq x y z
N SER A 1 -12.30 -2.28 -7.95
CA SER A 1 -11.16 -1.99 -7.08
C SER A 1 -9.87 -1.95 -7.88
N ALA A 2 -8.93 -1.14 -7.42
CA ALA A 2 -7.65 -0.95 -8.07
C ALA A 2 -6.53 -1.60 -7.26
N THR A 3 -5.44 -2.00 -7.93
CA THR A 3 -4.33 -2.69 -7.31
C THR A 3 -3.01 -2.03 -7.67
N VAL A 4 -2.16 -1.84 -6.68
CA VAL A 4 -0.79 -1.36 -6.84
C VAL A 4 0.13 -2.22 -5.98
N ILE A 5 1.42 -2.24 -6.27
CA ILE A 5 2.38 -3.08 -5.57
C ILE A 5 3.48 -2.22 -4.97
N CYS A 6 3.78 -2.50 -3.70
CA CYS A 6 4.91 -1.90 -3.00
C CYS A 6 5.83 -3.02 -2.52
N SER A 7 7.11 -2.80 -2.53
CA SER A 7 8.08 -3.79 -2.05
C SER A 7 8.95 -3.23 -0.95
N ASP A 8 9.29 -4.11 -0.01
CA ASP A 8 10.16 -3.80 1.12
C ASP A 8 11.43 -4.63 1.01
N LYS A 9 12.49 -4.12 1.62
CA LYS A 9 13.72 -4.86 1.76
C LYS A 9 14.08 -4.97 3.24
N THR A 10 14.50 -6.17 3.67
CA THR A 10 14.99 -6.38 5.03
C THR A 10 16.24 -5.54 5.27
N GLY A 11 16.33 -4.90 6.42
CA GLY A 11 17.51 -4.14 6.78
C GLY A 11 18.68 -5.03 7.18
N THR A 12 19.72 -4.44 7.77
CA THR A 12 20.89 -5.19 8.19
C THR A 12 20.54 -6.13 9.35
N LEU A 13 21.32 -7.20 9.50
CA LEU A 13 21.11 -8.20 10.53
C LEU A 13 21.10 -7.62 11.94
N THR A 14 21.81 -6.51 12.16
CA THR A 14 21.95 -5.92 13.49
C THR A 14 20.76 -5.05 13.90
N GLN A 15 19.96 -4.59 12.95
CA GLN A 15 18.86 -3.66 13.24
C GLN A 15 17.47 -4.25 13.04
N ASN A 16 17.38 -5.38 12.38
CA ASN A 16 16.10 -6.04 12.05
C ASN A 16 15.06 -5.03 11.55
N LYS A 17 15.52 -4.10 10.72
CA LYS A 17 14.70 -3.03 10.18
C LYS A 17 14.43 -3.26 8.71
N MET A 18 13.19 -3.05 8.29
CA MET A 18 12.82 -3.11 6.89
C MET A 18 12.65 -1.70 6.32
N THR A 19 12.89 -1.57 5.02
CA THR A 19 12.78 -0.30 4.31
C THR A 19 12.14 -0.55 2.96
N VAL A 20 11.22 0.31 2.55
CA VAL A 20 10.67 0.24 1.20
C VAL A 20 11.74 0.69 0.21
N LYS A 21 12.00 -0.11 -0.81
CA LYS A 21 13.02 0.18 -1.82
C LYS A 21 12.43 0.50 -3.18
N LYS A 22 11.39 -0.21 -3.58
CA LYS A 22 10.79 -0.05 -4.91
C LYS A 22 9.27 0.00 -4.80
N ILE A 23 8.67 0.73 -5.72
CA ILE A 23 7.21 0.84 -5.82
C ILE A 23 6.81 0.57 -7.25
N PHE A 24 5.76 -0.24 -7.43
CA PHE A 24 5.14 -0.46 -8.73
C PHE A 24 3.81 0.27 -8.75
N TYR A 25 3.67 1.19 -9.69
CA TYR A 25 2.42 1.91 -9.89
C TYR A 25 2.36 2.41 -11.34
N ASP A 26 1.16 2.57 -11.87
CA ASP A 26 0.93 3.04 -13.25
C ASP A 26 1.73 2.24 -14.29
N GLY A 27 1.86 0.92 -14.04
CA GLY A 27 2.54 0.02 -14.98
C GLY A 27 4.05 0.09 -14.98
N LYS A 28 4.65 0.82 -14.03
CA LYS A 28 6.11 0.99 -13.98
C LYS A 28 6.67 0.69 -12.59
N LEU A 29 7.86 0.13 -12.56
CA LEU A 29 8.60 -0.17 -11.33
C LEU A 29 9.66 0.91 -11.14
N VAL A 30 9.62 1.60 -10.01
CA VAL A 30 10.54 2.70 -9.72
C VAL A 30 11.19 2.51 -8.36
N ASN A 31 12.41 3.03 -8.21
CA ASN A 31 13.08 3.08 -6.92
C ASN A 31 12.47 4.23 -6.09
N LEU A 32 12.28 3.99 -4.80
CA LEU A 32 11.73 5.02 -3.93
C LEU A 32 12.56 6.31 -3.97
N SER A 33 13.89 6.17 -4.01
CA SER A 33 14.80 7.30 -4.04
C SER A 33 14.71 8.14 -5.33
N ASP A 34 14.12 7.60 -6.37
CA ASP A 34 13.98 8.29 -7.67
C ASP A 34 12.65 9.02 -7.82
N ILE A 35 11.76 8.92 -6.83
CA ILE A 35 10.45 9.57 -6.89
C ILE A 35 10.61 11.06 -6.58
N LYS A 36 10.10 11.90 -7.48
CA LYS A 36 10.14 13.34 -7.35
C LYS A 36 8.85 13.86 -6.74
N GLU A 37 8.93 15.01 -6.08
CA GLU A 37 7.78 15.61 -5.39
C GLU A 37 6.58 15.81 -6.31
N ASP A 38 6.79 16.22 -7.55
CA ASP A 38 5.70 16.45 -8.51
C ASP A 38 5.04 15.16 -9.01
N GLU A 39 5.66 14.00 -8.75
CA GLU A 39 5.07 12.69 -9.10
C GLU A 39 4.15 12.17 -8.00
N ILE A 40 4.16 12.77 -6.81
CA ILE A 40 3.39 12.30 -5.65
C ILE A 40 1.96 12.81 -5.75
N LYS A 41 1.20 12.23 -6.65
CA LYS A 41 -0.20 12.57 -6.88
C LYS A 41 -0.91 11.35 -7.46
N ASP A 42 -2.24 11.42 -7.56
CA ASP A 42 -3.04 10.38 -8.23
C ASP A 42 -2.81 8.99 -7.62
N ASN A 43 -2.34 8.02 -8.41
CA ASN A 43 -2.20 6.64 -7.96
C ASN A 43 -1.10 6.45 -6.93
N LEU A 44 -0.02 7.20 -7.04
CA LEU A 44 1.05 7.11 -6.05
C LEU A 44 0.54 7.62 -4.69
N GLU A 45 -0.23 8.70 -4.69
CA GLU A 45 -0.84 9.21 -3.47
C GLU A 45 -1.77 8.16 -2.85
N LYS A 46 -2.60 7.50 -3.66
CA LYS A 46 -3.48 6.43 -3.19
C LYS A 46 -2.70 5.27 -2.58
N LEU A 47 -1.61 4.88 -3.23
CA LEU A 47 -0.75 3.82 -2.72
C LEU A 47 -0.19 4.17 -1.34
N VAL A 48 0.29 5.39 -1.16
CA VAL A 48 0.84 5.84 0.11
C VAL A 48 -0.25 5.91 1.18
N TYR A 49 -1.44 6.38 0.83
CA TYR A 49 -2.57 6.41 1.75
C TYR A 49 -2.88 5.00 2.28
N ILE A 50 -2.97 4.01 1.38
CA ILE A 50 -3.23 2.62 1.80
C ILE A 50 -2.10 2.11 2.69
N SER A 51 -0.87 2.40 2.30
CA SER A 51 0.31 1.96 3.05
C SER A 51 0.34 2.51 4.48
N MET A 52 -0.08 3.76 4.66
CA MET A 52 -0.07 4.40 5.97
C MET A 52 -1.33 4.06 6.79
N LEU A 53 -2.49 4.00 6.16
CA LEU A 53 -3.78 3.89 6.85
C LEU A 53 -4.20 2.44 7.09
N CYS A 54 -3.97 1.54 6.16
CA CYS A 54 -4.20 0.11 6.34
C CYS A 54 -2.99 -0.48 7.08
N ASN A 55 -2.84 -0.09 8.35
CA ASN A 55 -1.59 -0.27 9.06
C ASN A 55 -1.82 -0.10 10.56
N ASP A 56 -1.27 -1.00 11.37
CA ASP A 56 -1.42 -0.96 12.82
C ASP A 56 -0.23 -0.33 13.55
N THR A 57 0.71 0.24 12.81
CA THR A 57 1.83 0.95 13.39
C THR A 57 1.35 2.11 14.25
N LYS A 58 1.94 2.26 15.41
CA LYS A 58 1.66 3.40 16.30
C LYS A 58 2.70 4.47 16.04
N VAL A 59 2.22 5.69 15.88
CA VAL A 59 3.06 6.86 15.62
C VAL A 59 3.07 7.74 16.86
N GLY A 60 4.26 7.96 17.40
CA GLY A 60 4.43 8.82 18.58
C GLY A 60 4.51 10.30 18.22
N GLU A 61 4.63 11.14 19.22
CA GLU A 61 4.63 12.60 19.06
C GLU A 61 5.77 13.10 18.18
N ASN A 62 6.91 12.43 18.21
CA ASN A 62 8.09 12.80 17.42
C ASN A 62 8.25 11.88 16.21
N LYS A 63 7.13 11.35 15.71
CA LYS A 63 7.09 10.43 14.56
C LYS A 63 7.85 9.12 14.78
N GLU A 64 8.11 8.75 16.05
CA GLU A 64 8.66 7.43 16.32
C GLU A 64 7.62 6.35 16.03
N LEU A 65 8.07 5.24 15.45
CA LEU A 65 7.19 4.18 14.97
C LEU A 65 7.35 2.92 15.79
N THR A 66 6.23 2.35 16.20
CA THR A 66 6.18 1.11 16.97
C THR A 66 5.22 0.13 16.32
N GLY A 67 5.69 -1.06 16.02
CA GLY A 67 4.84 -2.09 15.42
C GLY A 67 5.67 -3.10 14.61
N ASP A 68 4.98 -3.87 13.79
CA ASP A 68 5.61 -4.85 12.91
C ASP A 68 6.57 -4.15 11.94
N PRO A 69 7.80 -4.67 11.75
CA PRO A 69 8.78 -4.01 10.87
C PRO A 69 8.31 -3.76 9.45
N THR A 70 7.52 -4.66 8.87
CA THR A 70 6.96 -4.47 7.54
C THR A 70 6.01 -3.29 7.52
N GLU A 71 5.17 -3.17 8.55
CA GLU A 71 4.21 -2.08 8.64
C GLU A 71 4.88 -0.74 8.96
N THR A 72 5.85 -0.72 9.88
CA THR A 72 6.56 0.53 10.18
C THR A 72 7.32 1.04 8.96
N ALA A 73 7.84 0.15 8.11
CA ALA A 73 8.52 0.54 6.88
C ALA A 73 7.58 1.30 5.94
N LEU A 74 6.31 0.88 5.86
CA LEU A 74 5.32 1.55 5.01
C LEU A 74 4.99 2.95 5.51
N VAL A 75 4.84 3.12 6.82
CA VAL A 75 4.58 4.45 7.40
C VAL A 75 5.80 5.35 7.22
N ASP A 76 7.00 4.80 7.44
CA ASP A 76 8.24 5.53 7.25
C ASP A 76 8.37 6.03 5.81
N MET A 77 8.02 5.20 4.84
CA MET A 77 7.98 5.61 3.43
C MET A 77 7.07 6.82 3.22
N GLY A 78 5.89 6.80 3.83
CA GLY A 78 4.95 7.92 3.72
C GLY A 78 5.55 9.21 4.26
N PHE A 79 6.20 9.15 5.42
CA PHE A 79 6.86 10.33 5.98
C PHE A 79 8.04 10.79 5.13
N GLU A 80 8.79 9.85 4.56
CA GLU A 80 9.91 10.15 3.66
C GLU A 80 9.43 10.88 2.41
N LEU A 81 8.22 10.55 1.93
CA LEU A 81 7.58 11.22 0.80
C LEU A 81 6.81 12.48 1.23
N ASP A 82 7.03 12.93 2.45
CA ASP A 82 6.49 14.17 3.01
C ASP A 82 4.98 14.16 3.30
N PHE A 83 4.41 12.98 3.48
CA PHE A 83 3.04 12.87 3.99
C PHE A 83 3.05 13.18 5.48
N LYS A 84 1.93 13.73 5.98
CA LYS A 84 1.84 14.23 7.36
C LYS A 84 1.00 13.32 8.26
N PRO A 85 1.30 13.29 9.57
CA PRO A 85 0.49 12.50 10.52
C PRO A 85 -0.99 12.90 10.56
N GLU A 86 -1.33 14.10 10.14
CA GLU A 86 -2.72 14.58 10.08
C GLU A 86 -3.59 13.69 9.20
N LEU A 87 -2.98 12.94 8.28
CA LEU A 87 -3.70 12.00 7.43
C LEU A 87 -4.52 11.02 8.25
N PHE A 88 -3.99 10.56 9.38
CA PHE A 88 -4.68 9.60 10.25
C PHE A 88 -6.00 10.15 10.81
N SER A 89 -6.07 11.45 11.07
CA SER A 89 -7.30 12.06 11.54
C SER A 89 -8.23 12.51 10.42
N MET A 90 -7.69 12.75 9.23
CA MET A 90 -8.49 13.10 8.05
C MET A 90 -9.34 11.94 7.56
N LEU A 91 -8.84 10.73 7.69
CA LEU A 91 -9.52 9.51 7.24
C LEU A 91 -9.59 8.52 8.40
N PRO A 92 -10.47 8.78 9.39
CA PRO A 92 -10.54 7.92 10.58
C PRO A 92 -10.99 6.51 10.25
N ARG A 93 -10.38 5.54 10.91
CA ARG A 93 -10.74 4.14 10.76
C ARG A 93 -12.05 3.87 11.49
N VAL A 94 -13.03 3.35 10.79
CA VAL A 94 -14.35 3.01 11.37
C VAL A 94 -14.62 1.52 11.36
N GLY A 95 -13.77 0.73 10.74
CA GLY A 95 -13.90 -0.72 10.73
C GLY A 95 -12.62 -1.37 10.27
N GLU A 96 -12.50 -2.67 10.56
CA GLU A 96 -11.32 -3.42 10.15
C GLU A 96 -11.58 -4.91 10.09
N ILE A 97 -10.82 -5.61 9.25
CA ILE A 97 -10.67 -7.05 9.27
C ILE A 97 -9.17 -7.27 9.46
N PRO A 98 -8.73 -7.73 10.64
CA PRO A 98 -7.30 -7.87 10.93
C PRO A 98 -6.62 -8.85 10.00
N PHE A 99 -5.31 -8.76 9.91
CA PHE A 99 -4.52 -9.71 9.15
C PHE A 99 -4.75 -11.12 9.67
N ASP A 100 -4.94 -12.04 8.72
CA ASP A 100 -5.18 -13.45 9.00
C ASP A 100 -4.20 -14.25 8.14
N SER A 101 -3.49 -15.20 8.74
CA SER A 101 -2.48 -15.98 8.03
C SER A 101 -3.07 -16.85 6.92
N ASP A 102 -4.34 -17.24 7.03
CA ASP A 102 -5.02 -18.00 5.98
C ASP A 102 -5.45 -17.09 4.83
N ARG A 103 -5.97 -15.93 5.16
CA ARG A 103 -6.40 -14.93 4.16
C ARG A 103 -5.20 -14.18 3.57
N LYS A 104 -4.16 -13.95 4.38
CA LYS A 104 -2.94 -13.21 4.04
C LYS A 104 -3.19 -11.75 3.65
N LEU A 105 -4.30 -11.20 4.10
CA LEU A 105 -4.72 -9.83 3.81
C LEU A 105 -5.21 -9.13 5.08
N MET A 106 -5.03 -7.82 5.12
CA MET A 106 -5.56 -6.95 6.14
C MET A 106 -6.46 -5.92 5.47
N THR A 107 -7.60 -5.62 6.07
CA THR A 107 -8.56 -4.66 5.53
C THR A 107 -8.90 -3.63 6.59
N THR A 108 -8.97 -2.36 6.18
CA THR A 108 -9.45 -1.28 7.04
C THR A 108 -10.49 -0.46 6.28
N ILE A 109 -11.45 0.10 7.01
CA ILE A 109 -12.50 0.92 6.45
C ILE A 109 -12.38 2.31 7.05
N HIS A 110 -12.36 3.31 6.19
CA HIS A 110 -12.16 4.70 6.60
C HIS A 110 -13.31 5.56 6.14
N LYS A 111 -13.70 6.52 6.97
CA LYS A 111 -14.77 7.45 6.65
C LYS A 111 -14.19 8.64 5.89
N ILE A 112 -14.74 8.92 4.71
CA ILE A 112 -14.36 10.09 3.93
C ILE A 112 -15.21 11.28 4.36
N GLN A 113 -16.52 11.08 4.43
CA GLN A 113 -17.52 12.05 4.89
C GLN A 113 -18.80 11.29 5.20
N GLU A 114 -19.82 11.97 5.68
CA GLU A 114 -21.09 11.30 5.98
C GLU A 114 -21.62 10.55 4.75
N GLY A 115 -21.88 9.25 4.96
CA GLY A 115 -22.38 8.37 3.92
C GLY A 115 -21.35 7.91 2.90
N LYS A 116 -20.08 8.28 3.04
CA LYS A 116 -19.03 7.85 2.13
C LYS A 116 -17.83 7.25 2.86
N TYR A 117 -17.44 6.08 2.41
CA TYR A 117 -16.37 5.30 3.04
C TYR A 117 -15.42 4.77 1.98
N ILE A 118 -14.21 4.46 2.38
CA ILE A 118 -13.24 3.81 1.51
C ILE A 118 -12.67 2.60 2.25
N VAL A 119 -12.56 1.49 1.52
CA VAL A 119 -12.01 0.24 2.04
C VAL A 119 -10.61 0.08 1.48
N TYR A 120 -9.64 -0.09 2.35
CA TYR A 120 -8.27 -0.38 1.96
C TYR A 120 -7.93 -1.81 2.32
N THR A 121 -7.22 -2.50 1.44
CA THR A 121 -6.73 -3.86 1.69
C THR A 121 -5.29 -3.95 1.25
N LYS A 122 -4.47 -4.60 2.07
CA LYS A 122 -3.08 -4.87 1.71
C LYS A 122 -2.72 -6.31 2.06
N GLY A 123 -1.76 -6.85 1.36
CA GLY A 123 -1.25 -8.18 1.66
C GLY A 123 -0.58 -8.85 0.49
N GLY A 124 -0.64 -10.18 0.45
CA GLY A 124 -0.02 -10.97 -0.59
C GLY A 124 -0.54 -10.65 -1.97
N VAL A 125 0.35 -10.59 -2.94
CA VAL A 125 0.03 -10.22 -4.31
C VAL A 125 -1.04 -11.13 -4.91
N ASP A 126 -0.81 -12.44 -4.85
CA ASP A 126 -1.72 -13.42 -5.45
C ASP A 126 -3.08 -13.42 -4.76
N GLU A 127 -3.09 -13.36 -3.44
CA GLU A 127 -4.31 -13.38 -2.66
C GLU A 127 -5.17 -12.14 -2.91
N LEU A 128 -4.51 -10.98 -3.03
CA LEU A 128 -5.22 -9.73 -3.29
C LEU A 128 -5.77 -9.68 -4.71
N LEU A 129 -4.98 -10.13 -5.69
CA LEU A 129 -5.42 -10.12 -7.09
C LEU A 129 -6.66 -10.97 -7.34
N ARG A 130 -6.86 -12.05 -6.58
CA ARG A 130 -8.07 -12.87 -6.70
C ARG A 130 -9.32 -12.11 -6.32
N LYS A 131 -9.20 -11.07 -5.51
CA LYS A 131 -10.32 -10.26 -5.03
C LYS A 131 -10.52 -8.98 -5.85
N CYS A 132 -9.63 -8.71 -6.79
CA CYS A 132 -9.71 -7.52 -7.63
C CYS A 132 -10.36 -7.87 -8.97
N ASN A 133 -11.12 -6.92 -9.52
CA ASN A 133 -11.72 -7.07 -10.84
C ASN A 133 -11.24 -6.00 -11.82
N SER A 134 -10.42 -5.05 -11.34
CA SER A 134 -9.92 -3.97 -12.17
C SER A 134 -8.62 -3.43 -11.59
N TYR A 135 -7.97 -2.58 -12.36
CA TYR A 135 -6.76 -1.89 -11.92
C TYR A 135 -6.81 -0.46 -12.41
N ILE A 136 -5.90 0.36 -11.91
CA ILE A 136 -5.89 1.78 -12.25
C ILE A 136 -4.52 2.16 -12.82
N ILE A 137 -4.53 2.87 -13.96
CA ILE A 137 -3.34 3.44 -14.58
C ILE A 137 -3.67 4.88 -14.97
N ASN A 138 -2.84 5.82 -14.52
CA ASN A 138 -2.99 7.25 -14.86
C ASN A 138 -4.41 7.76 -14.59
N ASN A 139 -5.00 7.38 -13.44
CA ASN A 139 -6.36 7.73 -13.03
C ASN A 139 -7.49 7.07 -13.83
N ASP A 140 -7.18 6.21 -14.79
CA ASP A 140 -8.18 5.48 -15.54
C ASP A 140 -8.38 4.08 -14.97
N ILE A 141 -9.62 3.71 -14.70
CA ILE A 141 -9.97 2.37 -14.24
C ILE A 141 -10.06 1.46 -15.45
N LYS A 142 -9.28 0.39 -15.45
CA LYS A 142 -9.23 -0.60 -16.52
C LYS A 142 -9.79 -1.94 -16.05
N ASN A 143 -10.47 -2.64 -16.94
CA ASN A 143 -11.12 -3.90 -16.62
C ASN A 143 -10.45 -5.13 -17.21
N ASP A 144 -9.36 -4.97 -17.96
CA ASP A 144 -8.58 -6.06 -18.55
C ASP A 144 -7.53 -6.57 -17.56
N LEU A 145 -7.97 -6.92 -16.36
CA LEU A 145 -7.08 -7.30 -15.27
C LEU A 145 -6.24 -8.54 -15.59
N GLU A 146 -6.78 -9.50 -16.35
CA GLU A 146 -6.04 -10.72 -16.67
C GLU A 146 -4.74 -10.42 -17.44
N GLU A 147 -4.77 -9.46 -18.35
CA GLU A 147 -3.57 -9.03 -19.07
C GLU A 147 -2.62 -8.29 -18.13
N TYR A 148 -3.16 -7.45 -17.27
CA TYR A 148 -2.34 -6.68 -16.33
C TYR A 148 -1.69 -7.59 -15.27
N LYS A 149 -2.33 -8.71 -14.91
CA LYS A 149 -1.75 -9.68 -13.98
C LYS A 149 -0.42 -10.22 -14.48
N LYS A 150 -0.25 -10.34 -15.78
CA LYS A 150 1.01 -10.79 -16.38
C LYS A 150 2.13 -9.78 -16.13
N ILE A 151 1.81 -8.51 -16.24
CA ILE A 151 2.76 -7.42 -15.96
C ILE A 151 3.11 -7.39 -14.48
N ILE A 152 2.11 -7.55 -13.62
CA ILE A 152 2.32 -7.62 -12.17
C ILE A 152 3.21 -8.80 -11.80
N ALA A 153 2.93 -9.98 -12.37
CA ALA A 153 3.71 -11.19 -12.08
C ALA A 153 5.18 -11.01 -12.48
N LYS A 154 5.42 -10.39 -13.63
CA LYS A 154 6.78 -10.13 -14.09
C LYS A 154 7.53 -9.21 -13.14
N ASN A 155 6.89 -8.14 -12.69
CA ASN A 155 7.52 -7.20 -11.77
C ASN A 155 7.69 -7.82 -10.38
N ASN A 156 6.78 -8.69 -9.96
CA ASN A 156 6.90 -9.42 -8.71
C ASN A 156 8.13 -10.33 -8.75
N GLU A 157 8.35 -11.03 -9.86
CA GLU A 157 9.55 -11.86 -10.05
C GLU A 157 10.83 -11.04 -9.98
N GLU A 158 10.84 -9.88 -10.62
CA GLU A 158 12.00 -8.97 -10.60
C GLU A 158 12.34 -8.56 -9.17
N MET A 159 11.33 -8.21 -8.39
CA MET A 159 11.54 -7.82 -6.99
C MET A 159 11.97 -8.99 -6.13
N ALA A 160 11.44 -10.19 -6.38
CA ALA A 160 11.82 -11.39 -5.65
C ALA A 160 13.29 -11.77 -5.89
N LYS A 161 13.80 -11.52 -7.09
CA LYS A 161 15.22 -11.75 -7.38
C LYS A 161 16.14 -10.86 -6.55
N ASP A 162 15.66 -9.69 -6.17
CA ASP A 162 16.40 -8.75 -5.33
C ASP A 162 16.17 -9.01 -3.83
N ALA A 163 15.55 -10.16 -3.49
CA ALA A 163 15.23 -10.54 -2.12
C ALA A 163 14.31 -9.55 -1.42
N LEU A 164 13.40 -8.93 -2.16
CA LEU A 164 12.42 -7.99 -1.64
C LEU A 164 11.14 -8.72 -1.27
N ARG A 165 10.56 -8.34 -0.13
CA ARG A 165 9.21 -8.77 0.23
C ARG A 165 8.23 -7.87 -0.50
N VAL A 166 7.25 -8.44 -1.17
CA VAL A 166 6.30 -7.69 -2.00
C VAL A 166 4.91 -7.71 -1.36
N LEU A 167 4.31 -6.54 -1.28
CA LEU A 167 2.93 -6.38 -0.81
C LEU A 167 2.13 -5.67 -1.88
N ALA A 168 0.87 -6.08 -2.03
CA ALA A 168 -0.07 -5.42 -2.94
C ALA A 168 -1.08 -4.63 -2.14
N MET A 169 -1.57 -3.55 -2.72
CA MET A 169 -2.57 -2.66 -2.12
C MET A 169 -3.75 -2.49 -3.08
N ALA A 170 -4.94 -2.42 -2.51
CA ALA A 170 -6.16 -2.19 -3.28
C ALA A 170 -7.15 -1.35 -2.49
N TYR A 171 -8.10 -0.75 -3.17
CA TYR A 171 -9.14 0.02 -2.51
C TYR A 171 -10.49 -0.16 -3.20
N LYS A 172 -11.53 0.18 -2.46
CA LYS A 172 -12.90 0.20 -2.97
C LYS A 172 -13.66 1.30 -2.25
N GLU A 173 -14.41 2.09 -3.00
CA GLU A 173 -15.25 3.13 -2.41
C GLU A 173 -16.63 2.58 -2.12
N LEU A 174 -17.21 3.00 -0.99
CA LEU A 174 -18.55 2.58 -0.56
C LEU A 174 -19.39 3.81 -0.25
N ASP A 175 -20.67 3.78 -0.64
CA ASP A 175 -21.62 4.84 -0.33
C ASP A 175 -22.39 4.58 0.96
N HIS A 176 -22.16 3.42 1.59
CA HIS A 176 -22.82 3.05 2.85
C HIS A 176 -22.05 1.90 3.49
N MET A 177 -22.26 1.68 4.76
CA MET A 177 -21.71 0.53 5.50
C MET A 177 -22.76 -0.51 5.76
#